data_e79db17f1087ffc281a563bec68719f3
#
_entry.id   e79db17f1087ffc281a563bec68719f3
#
_cell.length_a   1.000
_cell.length_b   1.000
_cell.length_c   1.000
_cell.angle_alpha   90.00
_cell.angle_beta   90.00
_cell.angle_gamma   90.00
#
_symmetry.space_group_name_H-M   'P 1'
#
loop_
_entity.id
_entity.type
_entity.pdbx_description
1 polymer ?
#
loop_
_entity_poly.entity_id
_entity_poly.type
_entity_poly.pdbx_seq_one_letter_code
_entity_poly.pdbx_strand_id
1 'polypeptide(L)'
;FQRVKDLRAGDCVVRACAHATGLEYFQVMQRLFELGLEMKMMPNDKRVYEVFLVENGFSPRQSPLKRNGNKRYKVKEFPVDDSKVYVIHTSNHLTCIDQGLHKDSWNCGAWAAQSYFVK
;
A
#
# COMPACT_ATOMS: atom_id res chain seq x y z
N PHE A 1 -14.42 1.60 7.08
CA PHE A 1 -13.92 0.84 5.92
C PHE A 1 -14.31 -0.63 6.05
N GLN A 2 -14.85 -1.17 5.01
CA GLN A 2 -15.36 -2.54 5.03
C GLN A 2 -14.93 -3.31 3.79
N ARG A 3 -14.41 -4.52 4.00
CA ARG A 3 -13.98 -5.40 2.93
C ARG A 3 -15.19 -6.02 2.22
N VAL A 4 -15.14 -6.05 0.89
CA VAL A 4 -16.15 -6.74 0.08
C VAL A 4 -15.79 -8.23 0.05
N LYS A 5 -16.74 -9.09 0.46
CA LYS A 5 -16.49 -10.53 0.65
C LYS A 5 -16.04 -11.26 -0.60
N ASP A 6 -16.58 -10.88 -1.75
CA ASP A 6 -16.33 -11.58 -3.01
C ASP A 6 -15.05 -11.12 -3.71
N LEU A 7 -14.43 -10.05 -3.24
CA LEU A 7 -13.15 -9.59 -3.74
C LEU A 7 -12.04 -10.23 -2.91
N ARG A 8 -11.28 -11.11 -3.53
CA ARG A 8 -10.22 -11.85 -2.86
C ARG A 8 -8.83 -11.33 -3.25
N ALA A 9 -8.22 -11.93 -4.25
CA ALA A 9 -6.92 -11.49 -4.71
C ALA A 9 -6.99 -10.05 -5.23
N GLY A 10 -6.06 -9.21 -4.84
CA GLY A 10 -5.95 -7.86 -5.35
C GLY A 10 -6.70 -6.79 -4.57
N ASP A 11 -7.66 -7.16 -3.72
CA ASP A 11 -8.37 -6.13 -2.96
C ASP A 11 -7.50 -5.51 -1.86
N CYS A 12 -6.38 -6.14 -1.50
CA CYS A 12 -5.42 -5.55 -0.58
C CYS A 12 -4.87 -4.21 -1.09
N VAL A 13 -4.72 -4.07 -2.41
CA VAL A 13 -4.28 -2.80 -3.01
C VAL A 13 -5.34 -1.73 -2.78
N VAL A 14 -6.60 -2.04 -3.06
CA VAL A 14 -7.71 -1.10 -2.85
C VAL A 14 -7.81 -0.71 -1.39
N ARG A 15 -7.74 -1.69 -0.48
CA ARG A 15 -7.81 -1.43 0.96
C ARG A 15 -6.68 -0.53 1.45
N ALA A 16 -5.44 -0.88 1.08
CA ALA A 16 -4.28 -0.10 1.50
C ALA A 16 -4.35 1.33 0.97
N CYS A 17 -4.72 1.50 -0.30
CA CYS A 17 -4.85 2.82 -0.90
C CYS A 17 -6.01 3.62 -0.29
N ALA A 18 -7.12 2.97 0.04
CA ALA A 18 -8.24 3.63 0.71
C ALA A 18 -7.85 4.10 2.12
N HIS A 19 -7.17 3.27 2.89
CA HIS A 19 -6.67 3.66 4.21
C HIS A 19 -5.67 4.81 4.11
N ALA A 20 -4.76 4.74 3.14
CA ALA A 20 -3.69 5.73 2.99
C ALA A 20 -4.21 7.10 2.57
N THR A 21 -5.23 7.14 1.71
CA THR A 21 -5.75 8.40 1.15
C THR A 21 -6.95 8.94 1.90
N GLY A 22 -7.63 8.10 2.68
CA GLY A 22 -8.91 8.46 3.29
C GLY A 22 -10.08 8.50 2.32
N LEU A 23 -9.88 8.09 1.07
CA LEU A 23 -10.94 8.03 0.08
C LEU A 23 -11.80 6.79 0.28
N GLU A 24 -13.03 6.84 -0.25
CA GLU A 24 -13.98 5.75 -0.13
C GLU A 24 -13.52 4.57 -0.99
N TYR A 25 -13.78 3.33 -0.53
CA TYR A 25 -13.28 2.09 -1.13
C TYR A 25 -13.59 1.98 -2.63
N PHE A 26 -14.85 2.19 -3.01
CA PHE A 26 -15.24 2.04 -4.42
C PHE A 26 -14.72 3.18 -5.29
N GLN A 27 -14.54 4.37 -4.72
CA GLN A 27 -13.90 5.48 -5.42
C GLN A 27 -12.44 5.15 -5.76
N VAL A 28 -11.72 4.55 -4.82
CA VAL A 28 -10.34 4.09 -5.04
C VAL A 28 -10.31 2.99 -6.11
N MET A 29 -11.21 2.02 -6.00
CA MET A 29 -11.32 0.94 -6.97
C MET A 29 -11.56 1.48 -8.37
N GLN A 30 -12.50 2.41 -8.52
CA GLN A 30 -12.81 3.03 -9.81
C GLN A 30 -11.58 3.71 -10.40
N ARG A 31 -10.85 4.48 -9.60
CA ARG A 31 -9.67 5.19 -10.09
C ARG A 31 -8.57 4.21 -10.51
N LEU A 32 -8.34 3.15 -9.75
CA LEU A 32 -7.36 2.13 -10.11
C LEU A 32 -7.73 1.42 -11.41
N PHE A 33 -9.01 1.13 -11.63
CA PHE A 33 -9.47 0.55 -12.90
C PHE A 33 -9.28 1.51 -14.06
N GLU A 34 -9.58 2.78 -13.87
CA GLU A 34 -9.35 3.81 -14.91
C GLU A 34 -7.87 3.88 -15.30
N LEU A 35 -6.99 3.95 -14.31
CA LEU A 35 -5.55 3.96 -14.54
C LEU A 35 -5.08 2.68 -15.23
N GLY A 36 -5.59 1.54 -14.80
CA GLY A 36 -5.27 0.26 -15.43
C GLY A 36 -5.64 0.24 -16.89
N LEU A 37 -6.83 0.73 -17.24
CA LEU A 37 -7.26 0.82 -18.63
C LEU A 37 -6.36 1.74 -19.44
N GLU A 38 -6.01 2.91 -18.90
CA GLU A 38 -5.12 3.86 -19.58
C GLU A 38 -3.73 3.26 -19.80
N MET A 39 -3.21 2.53 -18.83
CA MET A 39 -1.88 1.96 -18.87
C MET A 39 -1.84 0.56 -19.49
N LYS A 40 -3.01 -0.02 -19.81
CA LYS A 40 -3.17 -1.37 -20.34
C LYS A 40 -2.58 -2.42 -19.38
N MET A 41 -2.89 -2.26 -18.11
CA MET A 41 -2.39 -3.11 -17.01
C MET A 41 -3.54 -3.46 -16.08
N MET A 42 -3.35 -4.51 -15.27
CA MET A 42 -4.32 -4.85 -14.23
C MET A 42 -4.33 -3.79 -13.14
N PRO A 43 -5.50 -3.50 -12.53
CA PRO A 43 -5.62 -2.46 -11.52
C PRO A 43 -4.74 -2.67 -10.28
N ASN A 44 -4.38 -3.91 -9.98
CA ASN A 44 -3.51 -4.26 -8.85
C ASN A 44 -2.03 -4.34 -9.22
N ASP A 45 -1.67 -3.99 -10.46
CA ASP A 45 -0.27 -3.93 -10.88
C ASP A 45 0.44 -2.80 -10.11
N LYS A 46 1.65 -3.08 -9.65
CA LYS A 46 2.42 -2.12 -8.84
C LYS A 46 2.69 -0.80 -9.57
N ARG A 47 2.75 -0.82 -10.89
CA ARG A 47 2.92 0.41 -11.68
C ARG A 47 1.65 1.25 -11.67
N VAL A 48 0.48 0.62 -11.61
CA VAL A 48 -0.80 1.30 -11.58
C VAL A 48 -1.01 1.96 -10.21
N TYR A 49 -0.84 1.23 -9.12
CA TYR A 49 -1.09 1.85 -7.81
C TYR A 49 0.01 2.84 -7.43
N GLU A 50 1.20 2.73 -7.98
CA GLU A 50 2.22 3.78 -7.82
C GLU A 50 1.74 5.09 -8.40
N VAL A 51 1.21 5.09 -9.63
CA VAL A 51 0.63 6.30 -10.25
C VAL A 51 -0.48 6.86 -9.37
N PHE A 52 -1.37 6.00 -8.89
CA PHE A 52 -2.46 6.41 -8.00
C PHE A 52 -1.92 7.10 -6.74
N LEU A 53 -0.95 6.51 -6.09
CA LEU A 53 -0.38 7.07 -4.85
C LEU A 53 0.33 8.40 -5.12
N VAL A 54 1.09 8.50 -6.20
CA VAL A 54 1.79 9.74 -6.55
C VAL A 54 0.78 10.85 -6.85
N GLU A 55 -0.30 10.57 -7.57
CA GLU A 55 -1.32 11.60 -7.83
C GLU A 55 -2.04 12.04 -6.55
N ASN A 56 -1.98 11.25 -5.49
CA ASN A 56 -2.54 11.58 -4.18
C ASN A 56 -1.50 12.10 -3.19
N GLY A 57 -0.33 12.50 -3.68
CA GLY A 57 0.68 13.18 -2.88
C GLY A 57 1.74 12.31 -2.25
N PHE A 58 1.74 11.01 -2.51
CA PHE A 58 2.77 10.10 -2.01
C PHE A 58 4.05 10.21 -2.83
N SER A 59 5.16 9.80 -2.22
CA SER A 59 6.43 9.68 -2.92
C SER A 59 6.33 8.57 -3.99
N PRO A 60 7.20 8.58 -4.99
CA PRO A 60 7.41 7.39 -5.81
C PRO A 60 7.92 6.24 -4.94
N ARG A 61 7.94 5.04 -5.51
CA ARG A 61 8.44 3.84 -4.83
C ARG A 61 9.84 4.07 -4.27
N GLN A 62 10.01 3.77 -3.00
CA GLN A 62 11.29 3.84 -2.30
C GLN A 62 11.87 2.45 -2.12
N SER A 63 13.19 2.34 -2.21
CA SER A 63 13.90 1.09 -1.94
C SER A 63 13.65 0.65 -0.50
N PRO A 64 13.69 -0.66 -0.22
CA PRO A 64 13.43 -1.12 1.14
C PRO A 64 14.48 -0.60 2.11
N LEU A 65 14.01 -0.17 3.27
CA LEU A 65 14.90 0.17 4.37
C LEU A 65 15.51 -1.11 4.93
N LYS A 66 16.76 -1.03 5.37
CA LYS A 66 17.47 -2.17 5.91
C LYS A 66 18.00 -1.84 7.30
N ARG A 67 17.89 -2.80 8.19
CA ARG A 67 18.53 -2.73 9.49
C ARG A 67 19.93 -3.32 9.40
N ASN A 68 20.59 -3.56 10.51
CA ASN A 68 21.97 -4.05 10.58
C ASN A 68 22.21 -5.18 9.56
N GLY A 69 23.28 -5.04 8.77
CA GLY A 69 23.58 -5.94 7.67
C GLY A 69 22.65 -5.63 6.49
N ASN A 70 22.26 -6.64 5.74
CA ASN A 70 21.42 -6.48 4.56
C ASN A 70 19.99 -6.99 4.76
N LYS A 71 19.52 -7.06 6.02
CA LYS A 71 18.18 -7.56 6.32
C LYS A 71 17.15 -6.44 6.22
N ARG A 72 16.04 -6.72 5.54
CA ARG A 72 14.89 -5.80 5.46
C ARG A 72 14.16 -5.79 6.80
N TYR A 73 13.56 -4.63 7.12
CA TYR A 73 12.66 -4.56 8.25
C TYR A 73 11.40 -5.38 7.98
N LYS A 74 10.88 -6.03 9.01
CA LYS A 74 9.51 -6.54 8.97
C LYS A 74 8.55 -5.37 9.11
N VAL A 75 7.31 -5.53 8.64
CA VAL A 75 6.31 -4.46 8.71
C VAL A 75 6.14 -3.95 10.15
N LYS A 76 6.05 -4.86 11.11
CA LYS A 76 5.88 -4.49 12.53
C LYS A 76 7.07 -3.74 13.12
N GLU A 77 8.23 -3.83 12.49
CA GLU A 77 9.49 -3.20 12.95
C GLU A 77 9.86 -1.99 12.09
N PHE A 78 9.05 -1.69 11.07
CA PHE A 78 9.36 -0.65 10.10
C PHE A 78 9.49 0.70 10.81
N PRO A 79 10.60 1.45 10.59
CA PRO A 79 10.80 2.73 11.27
C PRO A 79 9.88 3.79 10.67
N VAL A 80 8.82 4.12 11.37
CA VAL A 80 7.82 5.09 10.92
C VAL A 80 7.96 6.41 11.64
N ASP A 81 7.64 7.49 10.93
CA ASP A 81 7.37 8.79 11.52
C ASP A 81 5.87 8.85 11.79
N ASP A 82 5.48 9.03 13.05
CA ASP A 82 4.08 9.00 13.45
C ASP A 82 3.23 10.12 12.85
N SER A 83 3.86 11.11 12.22
CA SER A 83 3.17 12.19 11.51
C SER A 83 2.89 11.86 10.04
N LYS A 84 3.37 10.72 9.56
CA LYS A 84 3.30 10.36 8.14
C LYS A 84 2.48 9.12 7.89
N VAL A 85 2.10 8.94 6.63
CA VAL A 85 1.37 7.78 6.14
C VAL A 85 2.29 6.97 5.23
N TYR A 86 2.38 5.67 5.48
CA TYR A 86 3.21 4.76 4.70
C TYR A 86 2.33 3.71 4.04
N VAL A 87 2.58 3.45 2.77
CA VAL A 87 2.04 2.28 2.07
C VAL A 87 3.22 1.35 1.84
N ILE A 88 3.14 0.13 2.34
CA ILE A 88 4.26 -0.81 2.34
C ILE A 88 3.90 -2.02 1.50
N HIS A 89 4.76 -2.33 0.53
CA HIS A 89 4.66 -3.52 -0.30
C HIS A 89 5.47 -4.64 0.35
N THR A 90 4.79 -5.76 0.57
CA THR A 90 5.43 -7.02 0.98
C THR A 90 5.28 -8.03 -0.14
N SER A 91 5.77 -9.25 0.05
CA SER A 91 5.56 -10.31 -0.93
C SER A 91 4.06 -10.60 -1.05
N ASN A 92 3.49 -10.35 -2.22
CA ASN A 92 2.08 -10.59 -2.55
C ASN A 92 1.05 -9.82 -1.71
N HIS A 93 1.45 -8.72 -1.06
CA HIS A 93 0.53 -7.95 -0.23
C HIS A 93 0.93 -6.48 -0.17
N LEU A 94 -0.08 -5.62 -0.03
CA LEU A 94 0.10 -4.18 0.19
C LEU A 94 -0.63 -3.81 1.48
N THR A 95 0.01 -3.03 2.32
CA THR A 95 -0.56 -2.60 3.60
C THR A 95 -0.30 -1.13 3.86
N CYS A 96 -0.94 -0.59 4.89
CA CYS A 96 -0.84 0.83 5.25
C CYS A 96 -0.52 1.00 6.72
N ILE A 97 0.43 1.90 7.02
CA ILE A 97 0.65 2.42 8.37
C ILE A 97 0.34 3.90 8.33
N ASP A 98 -0.75 4.29 8.98
CA ASP A 98 -1.24 5.67 9.01
C ASP A 98 -0.98 6.26 10.37
N GLN A 99 -0.04 7.22 10.44
CA GLN A 99 0.31 7.92 11.67
C GLN A 99 0.67 6.95 12.81
N GLY A 100 1.47 5.93 12.49
CA GLY A 100 1.92 4.91 13.44
C GLY A 100 0.96 3.75 13.64
N LEU A 101 -0.24 3.80 13.06
CA LEU A 101 -1.24 2.77 13.23
C LEU A 101 -1.33 1.86 12.01
N HIS A 102 -1.04 0.57 12.19
CA HIS A 102 -1.11 -0.41 11.11
C HIS A 102 -2.58 -0.72 10.79
N LYS A 103 -3.00 -0.40 9.57
CA LYS A 103 -4.37 -0.58 9.11
C LYS A 103 -4.43 -1.66 8.05
N ASP A 104 -4.96 -2.83 8.44
CA ASP A 104 -5.09 -3.95 7.53
C ASP A 104 -6.21 -4.87 8.00
N SER A 105 -6.70 -5.74 7.11
CA SER A 105 -7.70 -6.73 7.45
C SER A 105 -7.08 -7.98 8.08
N TRP A 106 -5.76 -8.15 8.02
CA TRP A 106 -5.04 -9.25 8.65
C TRP A 106 -3.61 -8.84 8.98
N ASN A 107 -3.03 -9.52 9.94
CA ASN A 107 -1.72 -9.16 10.44
C ASN A 107 -0.61 -9.66 9.52
N CYS A 108 0.04 -8.74 8.83
CA CYS A 108 1.22 -9.02 8.01
C CYS A 108 2.52 -8.52 8.65
N GLY A 109 2.49 -8.20 9.94
CA GLY A 109 3.61 -7.58 10.65
C GLY A 109 4.91 -8.37 10.61
N ALA A 110 4.84 -9.70 10.45
CA ALA A 110 6.01 -10.58 10.38
C ALA A 110 6.66 -10.61 8.99
N TRP A 111 6.03 -10.01 7.99
CA TRP A 111 6.52 -10.04 6.60
C TRP A 111 7.51 -8.92 6.35
N ALA A 112 8.50 -9.18 5.50
CA ALA A 112 9.52 -8.18 5.17
C ALA A 112 8.95 -7.08 4.27
N ALA A 113 9.27 -5.82 4.60
CA ALA A 113 8.94 -4.67 3.78
C ALA A 113 9.88 -4.64 2.57
N GLN A 114 9.34 -4.79 1.36
CA GLN A 114 10.13 -4.86 0.13
C GLN A 114 10.28 -3.50 -0.54
N SER A 115 9.29 -2.65 -0.42
CA SER A 115 9.34 -1.27 -0.89
C SER A 115 8.26 -0.48 -0.17
N TYR A 116 8.32 0.85 -0.26
CA TYR A 116 7.33 1.67 0.42
C TYR A 116 7.11 2.98 -0.32
N PHE A 117 5.97 3.62 0.02
CA PHE A 117 5.60 4.95 -0.43
C PHE A 117 5.25 5.75 0.82
N VAL A 118 5.56 7.03 0.83
CA VAL A 118 5.35 7.85 2.02
C VAL A 118 4.76 9.20 1.65
N LYS A 119 3.88 9.68 2.54
CA LYS A 119 3.28 11.00 2.42
C LYS A 119 3.39 11.77 3.73
#